data_f4fac5761bf2b4042ce8d0c4d307bf14
#
_entry.id   f4fac5761bf2b4042ce8d0c4d307bf14
#
_cell.length_a   1.000
_cell.length_b   1.000
_cell.length_c   1.000
_cell.angle_alpha   90.00
_cell.angle_beta   90.00
_cell.angle_gamma   90.00
#
_symmetry.space_group_name_H-M   'P 1'
#
loop_
_entity.id
_entity.type
_entity.pdbx_description
1 polymer ?
#
loop_
_entity_poly.entity_id
_entity_poly.type
_entity_poly.pdbx_seq_one_letter_code
_entity_poly.pdbx_strand_id
1 'polypeptide(L)'
;MLANQLVTKLYPEILRGEVCITLLSNSPDHFYKPAFMYVAFNQFFDEELKRPERSLLRPEIDFRVDEVTRFDFAGQHLHTRSGKRYGYDFLVIATGCVPAPERIEGLKEAGDHFYQYAAARQLAERLNAIERGRIFISVSFPKTPNVPHQCGIAPVETTLMLDDLLRRRGVRDKVEIIYTYPSVAQLLRNCLFMQRPVGEALPGIFEQRNVRFQRDFTLGRVDPERRIAYSEEGEEQPFDILMATPPIRAVDAVLESGVSQAEHDEGWLPTNHETLQVYGLQGVYVIGDTVDLPISKAGGACHNQAPVIANNITAEIRLGAPNSVYEGRVQAVAQMGLNAGMPLWYDYAHDVLPTPPSKLGGLLRTGFNRGLYWAVARGML
;
A
#
# COMPACT_ATOMS: atom_id res chain seq x y z
N MET A 1 10.00 -8.12 9.42
CA MET A 1 9.06 -8.52 10.51
C MET A 1 8.82 -10.02 10.49
N LEU A 2 8.12 -10.60 9.51
CA LEU A 2 7.74 -12.01 9.47
C LEU A 2 8.94 -12.98 9.63
N ALA A 3 10.03 -12.78 8.88
CA ALA A 3 11.22 -13.63 9.00
C ALA A 3 11.79 -13.64 10.44
N ASN A 4 11.80 -12.48 11.10
CA ASN A 4 12.24 -12.38 12.51
C ASN A 4 11.30 -13.13 13.47
N GLN A 5 9.98 -13.07 13.23
CA GLN A 5 9.00 -13.83 14.01
C GLN A 5 9.17 -15.35 13.82
N LEU A 6 9.43 -15.80 12.58
CA LEU A 6 9.73 -17.19 12.29
C LEU A 6 10.99 -17.66 13.03
N VAL A 7 12.08 -16.86 13.02
CA VAL A 7 13.27 -17.19 13.82
C VAL A 7 12.92 -17.35 15.30
N THR A 8 12.11 -16.44 15.86
CA THR A 8 11.71 -16.52 17.27
C THR A 8 10.93 -17.81 17.57
N LYS A 9 10.01 -18.18 16.68
CA LYS A 9 9.14 -19.36 16.88
C LYS A 9 9.83 -20.70 16.62
N LEU A 10 10.73 -20.74 15.62
CA LEU A 10 11.41 -21.94 15.15
C LEU A 10 12.87 -21.99 15.61
N TYR A 11 13.23 -21.21 16.65
CA TYR A 11 14.63 -21.13 17.11
C TYR A 11 15.23 -22.49 17.47
N PRO A 12 14.53 -23.42 18.16
CA PRO A 12 15.05 -24.77 18.43
C PRO A 12 15.35 -25.57 17.15
N GLU A 13 14.47 -25.50 16.15
CA GLU A 13 14.63 -26.20 14.88
C GLU A 13 15.79 -25.62 14.07
N ILE A 14 15.98 -24.32 14.12
CA ILE A 14 17.12 -23.62 13.48
C ILE A 14 18.45 -24.07 14.12
N LEU A 15 18.51 -24.13 15.45
CA LEU A 15 19.72 -24.57 16.15
C LEU A 15 20.10 -26.03 15.86
N ARG A 16 19.11 -26.88 15.58
CA ARG A 16 19.36 -28.27 15.17
C ARG A 16 19.65 -28.41 13.68
N GLY A 17 19.63 -27.33 12.91
CA GLY A 17 19.84 -27.36 11.46
C GLY A 17 18.66 -27.93 10.66
N GLU A 18 17.49 -28.08 11.27
CA GLU A 18 16.28 -28.62 10.64
C GLU A 18 15.54 -27.55 9.83
N VAL A 19 15.72 -26.27 10.17
CA VAL A 19 15.10 -25.13 9.50
C VAL A 19 16.16 -24.10 9.11
N CYS A 20 16.09 -23.63 7.88
CA CYS A 20 16.87 -22.50 7.37
C CYS A 20 15.92 -21.45 6.82
N ILE A 21 16.13 -20.16 7.17
CA ILE A 21 15.33 -19.04 6.70
C ILE A 21 16.19 -18.19 5.78
N THR A 22 15.83 -18.13 4.49
CA THR A 22 16.47 -17.25 3.50
C THR A 22 15.53 -16.12 3.13
N LEU A 23 16.04 -14.89 3.16
CA LEU A 23 15.32 -13.70 2.69
C LEU A 23 16.02 -13.16 1.44
N LEU A 24 15.26 -13.11 0.33
CA LEU A 24 15.70 -12.51 -0.94
C LEU A 24 15.08 -11.13 -1.07
N SER A 25 15.87 -10.14 -1.48
CA SER A 25 15.41 -8.79 -1.78
C SER A 25 16.18 -8.22 -2.98
N ASN A 26 15.51 -7.41 -3.79
CA ASN A 26 16.15 -6.68 -4.88
C ASN A 26 16.93 -5.43 -4.41
N SER A 27 16.95 -5.15 -3.11
CA SER A 27 17.62 -3.99 -2.51
C SER A 27 18.35 -4.38 -1.23
N PRO A 28 19.53 -3.80 -0.94
CA PRO A 28 20.18 -3.94 0.36
C PRO A 28 19.50 -3.08 1.44
N ASP A 29 18.66 -2.12 1.03
CA ASP A 29 17.98 -1.18 1.92
C ASP A 29 16.50 -1.51 2.05
N HIS A 30 16.00 -1.41 3.27
CA HIS A 30 14.58 -1.42 3.58
C HIS A 30 14.03 0.00 3.54
N PHE A 31 13.05 0.24 2.67
CA PHE A 31 12.35 1.52 2.57
C PHE A 31 11.00 1.48 3.27
N TYR A 32 10.76 2.45 4.12
CA TYR A 32 9.44 2.68 4.70
C TYR A 32 8.52 3.37 3.68
N LYS A 33 7.97 2.60 2.73
CA LYS A 33 7.15 3.12 1.62
C LYS A 33 5.95 3.98 2.06
N PRO A 34 5.23 3.71 3.18
CA PRO A 34 4.16 4.59 3.63
C PRO A 34 4.59 6.03 3.93
N ALA A 35 5.89 6.27 4.16
CA ALA A 35 6.42 7.62 4.34
C ALA A 35 6.58 8.42 3.03
N PHE A 36 6.49 7.81 1.85
CA PHE A 36 6.60 8.53 0.59
C PHE A 36 5.50 9.59 0.42
N MET A 37 4.31 9.33 0.94
CA MET A 37 3.27 10.35 1.04
C MET A 37 3.77 11.61 1.77
N TYR A 38 4.48 11.45 2.86
CA TYR A 38 5.01 12.58 3.65
C TYR A 38 6.19 13.28 2.98
N VAL A 39 6.97 12.57 2.14
CA VAL A 39 8.02 13.17 1.30
C VAL A 39 7.40 14.20 0.36
N ALA A 40 6.26 13.90 -0.26
CA ALA A 40 5.54 14.82 -1.13
C ALA A 40 5.14 16.14 -0.43
N PHE A 41 5.07 16.15 0.90
CA PHE A 41 4.73 17.33 1.72
C PHE A 41 5.91 17.83 2.58
N ASN A 42 7.15 17.44 2.28
CA ASN A 42 8.36 17.82 3.01
C ASN A 42 8.31 17.52 4.52
N GLN A 43 7.65 16.43 4.92
CA GLN A 43 7.51 16.03 6.31
C GLN A 43 8.55 14.96 6.74
N PHE A 44 9.21 14.32 5.78
CA PHE A 44 10.22 13.29 5.99
C PHE A 44 11.45 13.56 5.14
N PHE A 45 12.63 13.28 5.69
CA PHE A 45 13.92 13.38 5.02
C PHE A 45 14.45 12.00 4.64
N ASP A 46 15.37 11.97 3.69
CA ASP A 46 15.90 10.74 3.10
C ASP A 46 16.47 9.75 4.12
N GLU A 47 17.14 10.26 5.15
CA GLU A 47 17.75 9.44 6.21
C GLU A 47 16.73 8.77 7.13
N GLU A 48 15.50 9.30 7.21
CA GLU A 48 14.43 8.74 8.01
C GLU A 48 13.70 7.59 7.30
N LEU A 49 13.81 7.54 5.95
CA LEU A 49 13.01 6.66 5.09
C LEU A 49 13.55 5.26 4.98
N LYS A 50 14.84 5.06 5.24
CA LYS A 50 15.48 3.76 4.98
C LYS A 50 16.42 3.32 6.08
N ARG A 51 16.62 2.02 6.14
CA ARG A 51 17.65 1.36 6.95
C ARG A 51 18.27 0.24 6.12
N PRO A 52 19.56 -0.09 6.32
CA PRO A 52 20.09 -1.33 5.76
C PRO A 52 19.24 -2.50 6.19
N GLU A 53 18.72 -3.30 5.25
CA GLU A 53 17.82 -4.43 5.54
C GLU A 53 18.46 -5.38 6.57
N ARG A 54 19.76 -5.67 6.41
CA ARG A 54 20.50 -6.53 7.35
C ARG A 54 20.44 -6.06 8.80
N SER A 55 20.35 -4.74 9.05
CA SER A 55 20.26 -4.18 10.40
C SER A 55 18.93 -4.43 11.10
N LEU A 56 17.91 -4.81 10.33
CA LEU A 56 16.56 -5.10 10.81
C LEU A 56 16.32 -6.61 11.02
N LEU A 57 17.24 -7.44 10.55
CA LEU A 57 17.11 -8.90 10.56
C LEU A 57 17.92 -9.54 11.68
N ARG A 58 17.38 -10.61 12.23
CA ARG A 58 18.11 -11.48 13.17
C ARG A 58 19.29 -12.15 12.45
N PRO A 59 20.40 -12.46 13.19
CA PRO A 59 21.59 -13.05 12.59
C PRO A 59 21.35 -14.41 11.93
N GLU A 60 20.36 -15.16 12.39
CA GLU A 60 19.99 -16.49 11.88
C GLU A 60 19.38 -16.48 10.48
N ILE A 61 18.97 -15.31 9.98
CA ILE A 61 18.39 -15.16 8.64
C ILE A 61 19.50 -15.02 7.60
N ASP A 62 19.52 -15.91 6.61
CA ASP A 62 20.37 -15.78 5.43
C ASP A 62 19.82 -14.74 4.48
N PHE A 63 20.33 -13.51 4.57
CA PHE A 63 19.90 -12.40 3.73
C PHE A 63 20.72 -12.32 2.45
N ARG A 64 20.03 -12.30 1.31
CA ARG A 64 20.63 -12.20 -0.03
C ARG A 64 20.01 -11.05 -0.81
N VAL A 65 20.86 -10.16 -1.34
CA VAL A 65 20.44 -9.14 -2.29
C VAL A 65 20.47 -9.77 -3.68
N ASP A 66 19.31 -10.26 -4.11
CA ASP A 66 19.12 -10.86 -5.43
C ASP A 66 17.63 -10.77 -5.80
N GLU A 67 17.32 -10.28 -6.99
CA GLU A 67 15.96 -10.08 -7.44
C GLU A 67 15.35 -11.37 -7.93
N VAL A 68 14.21 -11.77 -7.36
CA VAL A 68 13.42 -12.90 -7.88
C VAL A 68 12.77 -12.49 -9.19
N THR A 69 13.05 -13.21 -10.25
CA THR A 69 12.54 -12.95 -11.61
C THR A 69 11.45 -13.94 -12.03
N ARG A 70 11.38 -15.11 -11.43
CA ARG A 70 10.35 -16.12 -11.73
C ARG A 70 10.11 -17.06 -10.55
N PHE A 71 8.86 -17.42 -10.33
CA PHE A 71 8.41 -18.48 -9.44
C PHE A 71 8.11 -19.73 -10.26
N ASP A 72 8.77 -20.84 -9.97
CA ASP A 72 8.46 -22.17 -10.49
C ASP A 72 7.78 -22.97 -9.38
N PHE A 73 6.47 -22.83 -9.29
CA PHE A 73 5.69 -23.49 -8.22
C PHE A 73 5.66 -25.00 -8.36
N ALA A 74 5.63 -25.51 -9.59
CA ALA A 74 5.62 -26.96 -9.83
C ALA A 74 6.97 -27.62 -9.42
N GLY A 75 8.07 -26.92 -9.67
CA GLY A 75 9.41 -27.37 -9.29
C GLY A 75 9.83 -26.98 -7.87
N GLN A 76 9.02 -26.20 -7.16
CA GLN A 76 9.33 -25.60 -5.85
C GLN A 76 10.67 -24.84 -5.83
N HIS A 77 10.85 -23.97 -6.85
CA HIS A 77 12.06 -23.16 -7.00
C HIS A 77 11.74 -21.71 -7.31
N LEU A 78 12.68 -20.83 -6.89
CA LEU A 78 12.75 -19.45 -7.33
C LEU A 78 13.93 -19.28 -8.29
N HIS A 79 13.75 -18.44 -9.33
CA HIS A 79 14.83 -18.01 -10.20
C HIS A 79 15.14 -16.54 -9.93
N THR A 80 16.41 -16.20 -9.94
CA THR A 80 16.85 -14.84 -9.64
C THR A 80 17.61 -14.21 -10.81
N ARG A 81 17.75 -12.89 -10.78
CA ARG A 81 18.46 -12.11 -11.81
C ARG A 81 19.93 -12.52 -11.94
N SER A 82 20.56 -12.98 -10.85
CA SER A 82 21.93 -13.49 -10.89
C SER A 82 22.06 -14.89 -11.54
N GLY A 83 20.95 -15.49 -11.96
CA GLY A 83 20.91 -16.85 -12.52
C GLY A 83 20.88 -17.96 -11.48
N LYS A 84 20.80 -17.65 -10.19
CA LYS A 84 20.69 -18.67 -9.14
C LYS A 84 19.28 -19.21 -9.04
N ARG A 85 19.21 -20.45 -8.51
CA ARG A 85 17.95 -21.12 -8.15
C ARG A 85 17.94 -21.38 -6.65
N TYR A 86 16.79 -21.13 -6.03
CA TYR A 86 16.56 -21.42 -4.61
C TYR A 86 15.37 -22.36 -4.50
N GLY A 87 15.58 -23.55 -3.92
CA GLY A 87 14.51 -24.47 -3.57
C GLY A 87 13.88 -24.07 -2.23
N TYR A 88 12.63 -24.48 -2.00
CA TYR A 88 11.91 -24.21 -0.77
C TYR A 88 10.96 -25.35 -0.40
N ASP A 89 10.75 -25.56 0.89
CA ASP A 89 9.64 -26.33 1.44
C ASP A 89 8.46 -25.38 1.76
N PHE A 90 8.79 -24.18 2.27
CA PHE A 90 7.85 -23.08 2.51
C PHE A 90 8.32 -21.85 1.77
N LEU A 91 7.37 -21.17 1.13
CA LEU A 91 7.61 -19.90 0.43
C LEU A 91 6.65 -18.83 0.95
N VAL A 92 7.18 -17.64 1.26
CA VAL A 92 6.34 -16.45 1.51
C VAL A 92 6.62 -15.40 0.45
N ILE A 93 5.59 -15.05 -0.32
CA ILE A 93 5.66 -14.02 -1.35
C ILE A 93 5.23 -12.69 -0.74
N ALA A 94 6.18 -11.76 -0.62
CA ALA A 94 6.01 -10.44 -0.02
C ALA A 94 6.45 -9.32 -0.98
N THR A 95 6.28 -9.52 -2.28
CA THR A 95 6.77 -8.63 -3.34
C THR A 95 5.98 -7.32 -3.46
N GLY A 96 4.78 -7.28 -2.88
CA GLY A 96 3.92 -6.10 -2.94
C GLY A 96 3.38 -5.81 -4.34
N CYS A 97 3.15 -4.54 -4.62
CA CYS A 97 2.65 -4.05 -5.90
C CYS A 97 3.48 -2.88 -6.43
N VAL A 98 3.27 -2.57 -7.70
CA VAL A 98 3.88 -1.43 -8.39
C VAL A 98 2.80 -0.55 -9.02
N PRO A 99 2.97 0.79 -9.04
CA PRO A 99 2.12 1.68 -9.82
C PRO A 99 2.20 1.33 -11.32
N ALA A 100 1.08 1.44 -12.01
CA ALA A 100 0.93 1.17 -13.44
C ALA A 100 0.20 2.34 -14.15
N PRO A 101 0.74 3.58 -14.08
CA PRO A 101 0.10 4.75 -14.69
C PRO A 101 -0.08 4.61 -16.21
N GLU A 102 0.74 3.79 -16.87
CA GLU A 102 0.64 3.48 -18.29
C GLU A 102 -0.69 2.79 -18.69
N ARG A 103 -1.46 2.29 -17.75
CA ARG A 103 -2.80 1.71 -18.00
C ARG A 103 -3.87 2.76 -18.28
N ILE A 104 -3.59 4.02 -18.03
CA ILE A 104 -4.44 5.16 -18.39
C ILE A 104 -3.64 6.04 -19.35
N GLU A 105 -4.16 6.24 -20.55
CA GLU A 105 -3.51 7.03 -21.60
C GLU A 105 -3.15 8.43 -21.08
N GLY A 106 -1.87 8.84 -21.28
CA GLY A 106 -1.34 10.14 -20.87
C GLY A 106 -1.12 10.36 -19.38
N LEU A 107 -1.53 9.40 -18.52
CA LEU A 107 -1.38 9.56 -17.07
C LEU A 107 0.10 9.48 -16.66
N LYS A 108 0.89 8.64 -17.30
CA LYS A 108 2.33 8.51 -17.03
C LYS A 108 3.10 9.80 -17.29
N GLU A 109 2.69 10.55 -18.31
CA GLU A 109 3.35 11.79 -18.76
C GLU A 109 2.92 13.01 -17.94
N ALA A 110 1.66 13.06 -17.49
CA ALA A 110 1.08 14.25 -16.86
C ALA A 110 0.71 14.08 -15.38
N GLY A 111 0.57 12.85 -14.91
CA GLY A 111 0.14 12.57 -13.53
C GLY A 111 1.31 12.54 -12.55
N ASP A 112 1.13 13.20 -11.42
CA ASP A 112 2.02 13.10 -10.26
C ASP A 112 1.48 12.11 -9.25
N HIS A 113 2.34 11.40 -8.57
CA HIS A 113 1.95 10.50 -7.49
C HIS A 113 3.04 10.39 -6.41
N PHE A 114 2.73 9.73 -5.29
CA PHE A 114 3.66 9.54 -4.16
C PHE A 114 3.94 8.05 -3.86
N TYR A 115 3.59 7.13 -4.75
CA TYR A 115 3.77 5.69 -4.54
C TYR A 115 5.20 5.20 -4.83
N GLN A 116 6.05 6.07 -5.38
CA GLN A 116 7.48 5.84 -5.59
C GLN A 116 8.26 7.04 -5.06
N TYR A 117 9.45 6.80 -4.52
CA TYR A 117 10.26 7.85 -3.90
C TYR A 117 10.58 9.02 -4.85
N ALA A 118 11.05 8.71 -6.06
CA ALA A 118 11.37 9.75 -7.05
C ALA A 118 10.14 10.58 -7.45
N ALA A 119 8.98 9.93 -7.63
CA ALA A 119 7.72 10.61 -7.95
C ALA A 119 7.24 11.49 -6.78
N ALA A 120 7.39 11.01 -5.54
CA ALA A 120 7.05 11.80 -4.35
C ALA A 120 7.92 13.06 -4.23
N ARG A 121 9.21 12.98 -4.56
CA ARG A 121 10.14 14.13 -4.62
C ARG A 121 9.72 15.12 -5.70
N GLN A 122 9.43 14.64 -6.90
CA GLN A 122 8.96 15.47 -8.00
C GLN A 122 7.65 16.19 -7.65
N LEU A 123 6.70 15.47 -7.04
CA LEU A 123 5.46 16.07 -6.56
C LEU A 123 5.73 17.14 -5.52
N ALA A 124 6.65 16.92 -4.56
CA ALA A 124 7.02 17.92 -3.57
C ALA A 124 7.53 19.23 -4.20
N GLU A 125 8.38 19.13 -5.22
CA GLU A 125 8.90 20.28 -5.96
C GLU A 125 7.75 21.06 -6.64
N ARG A 126 6.83 20.38 -7.28
CA ARG A 126 5.67 21.00 -7.93
C ARG A 126 4.72 21.64 -6.92
N LEU A 127 4.43 20.97 -5.82
CA LEU A 127 3.58 21.51 -4.75
C LEU A 127 4.20 22.73 -4.07
N ASN A 128 5.53 22.80 -3.99
CA ASN A 128 6.24 23.96 -3.47
C ASN A 128 6.29 25.13 -4.45
N ALA A 129 6.25 24.87 -5.75
CA ALA A 129 6.34 25.91 -6.78
C ALA A 129 4.99 26.54 -7.12
N ILE A 130 3.87 25.86 -6.89
CA ILE A 130 2.55 26.38 -7.28
C ILE A 130 2.17 27.59 -6.42
N GLU A 131 1.80 28.69 -7.06
CA GLU A 131 1.31 29.93 -6.40
C GLU A 131 -0.17 30.21 -6.70
N ARG A 132 -0.68 29.70 -7.81
CA ARG A 132 -2.08 29.80 -8.26
C ARG A 132 -2.40 28.68 -9.23
N GLY A 133 -3.66 28.35 -9.39
CA GLY A 133 -4.14 27.38 -10.39
C GLY A 133 -5.00 26.28 -9.76
N ARG A 134 -5.04 25.11 -10.42
CA ARG A 134 -5.89 23.98 -10.05
C ARG A 134 -5.05 22.75 -9.75
N ILE A 135 -5.27 22.18 -8.59
CA ILE A 135 -4.74 20.86 -8.26
C ILE A 135 -5.91 19.87 -8.31
N PHE A 136 -5.85 18.96 -9.27
CA PHE A 136 -6.85 17.94 -9.48
C PHE A 136 -6.37 16.63 -8.88
N ILE A 137 -7.12 16.10 -7.93
CA ILE A 137 -6.81 14.84 -7.25
C ILE A 137 -7.76 13.77 -7.76
N SER A 138 -7.22 12.82 -8.50
CA SER A 138 -7.98 11.73 -9.10
C SER A 138 -7.58 10.38 -8.52
N VAL A 139 -8.59 9.57 -8.25
CA VAL A 139 -8.42 8.22 -7.72
C VAL A 139 -8.86 7.21 -8.76
N SER A 140 -7.94 6.33 -9.15
CA SER A 140 -8.23 5.23 -10.07
C SER A 140 -8.44 3.95 -9.28
N PHE A 141 -9.69 3.50 -9.19
CA PHE A 141 -10.04 2.23 -8.55
C PHE A 141 -10.69 1.28 -9.55
N PRO A 142 -10.57 -0.04 -9.31
CA PRO A 142 -11.32 -1.02 -10.09
C PRO A 142 -12.82 -0.75 -10.00
N LYS A 143 -13.52 -0.87 -11.12
CA LYS A 143 -14.98 -0.73 -11.18
C LYS A 143 -15.71 -1.94 -10.59
N THR A 144 -15.03 -3.09 -10.56
CA THR A 144 -15.58 -4.33 -10.01
C THR A 144 -15.60 -4.27 -8.49
N PRO A 145 -16.71 -4.56 -7.83
CA PRO A 145 -16.76 -4.66 -6.36
C PRO A 145 -15.91 -5.81 -5.86
N ASN A 146 -15.41 -5.69 -4.62
CA ASN A 146 -14.71 -6.75 -3.89
C ASN A 146 -13.40 -7.22 -4.51
N VAL A 147 -12.77 -6.42 -5.36
CA VAL A 147 -11.42 -6.69 -5.85
C VAL A 147 -10.40 -5.92 -5.02
N PRO A 148 -9.17 -6.42 -4.92
CA PRO A 148 -8.08 -5.71 -4.25
C PRO A 148 -7.84 -4.34 -4.88
N HIS A 149 -7.69 -3.31 -4.05
CA HIS A 149 -7.51 -1.93 -4.50
C HIS A 149 -6.49 -1.19 -3.62
N GLN A 150 -5.99 -0.05 -4.13
CA GLN A 150 -5.14 0.82 -3.34
C GLN A 150 -5.82 1.32 -2.07
N CYS A 151 -5.00 1.82 -1.13
CA CYS A 151 -5.48 2.44 0.09
C CYS A 151 -6.40 3.64 -0.22
N GLY A 152 -7.70 3.47 0.03
CA GLY A 152 -8.72 4.47 -0.28
C GLY A 152 -8.64 5.72 0.59
N ILE A 153 -7.98 5.65 1.76
CA ILE A 153 -7.81 6.81 2.64
C ILE A 153 -6.63 7.70 2.23
N ALA A 154 -5.60 7.16 1.57
CA ALA A 154 -4.41 7.93 1.23
C ALA A 154 -4.68 9.17 0.35
N PRO A 155 -5.56 9.14 -0.68
CA PRO A 155 -5.93 10.33 -1.42
C PRO A 155 -6.64 11.38 -0.56
N VAL A 156 -7.43 10.96 0.41
CA VAL A 156 -8.09 11.87 1.38
C VAL A 156 -7.05 12.51 2.28
N GLU A 157 -6.14 11.71 2.85
CA GLU A 157 -5.03 12.19 3.67
C GLU A 157 -4.22 13.26 2.94
N THR A 158 -3.81 12.98 1.71
CA THR A 158 -3.01 13.92 0.90
C THR A 158 -3.80 15.18 0.52
N THR A 159 -5.10 15.10 0.30
CA THR A 159 -5.96 16.28 0.06
C THR A 159 -5.98 17.20 1.27
N LEU A 160 -6.14 16.66 2.46
CA LEU A 160 -6.16 17.45 3.70
C LEU A 160 -4.77 18.00 4.06
N MET A 161 -3.72 17.26 3.80
CA MET A 161 -2.34 17.73 3.95
C MET A 161 -2.02 18.85 2.94
N LEU A 162 -2.54 18.76 1.72
CA LEU A 162 -2.39 19.77 0.69
C LEU A 162 -3.06 21.08 1.09
N ASP A 163 -4.29 21.01 1.59
CA ASP A 163 -4.99 22.21 2.09
C ASP A 163 -4.17 22.91 3.18
N ASP A 164 -3.66 22.15 4.16
CA ASP A 164 -2.81 22.69 5.22
C ASP A 164 -1.48 23.25 4.69
N LEU A 165 -0.84 22.60 3.72
CA LEU A 165 0.39 23.09 3.09
C LEU A 165 0.16 24.43 2.39
N LEU A 166 -0.88 24.55 1.57
CA LEU A 166 -1.20 25.76 0.84
C LEU A 166 -1.60 26.93 1.79
N ARG A 167 -2.29 26.62 2.91
CA ARG A 167 -2.58 27.59 3.97
C ARG A 167 -1.31 28.09 4.63
N ARG A 168 -0.38 27.21 4.99
CA ARG A 168 0.92 27.59 5.58
C ARG A 168 1.75 28.46 4.65
N ARG A 169 1.65 28.21 3.34
CA ARG A 169 2.32 29.02 2.31
C ARG A 169 1.60 30.34 2.00
N GLY A 170 0.39 30.56 2.49
CA GLY A 170 -0.40 31.76 2.22
C GLY A 170 -0.92 31.86 0.78
N VAL A 171 -1.04 30.75 0.07
CA VAL A 171 -1.50 30.69 -1.33
C VAL A 171 -2.83 29.95 -1.50
N ARG A 172 -3.43 29.45 -0.40
CA ARG A 172 -4.64 28.60 -0.46
C ARG A 172 -5.80 29.22 -1.25
N ASP A 173 -6.01 30.51 -1.10
CA ASP A 173 -7.11 31.21 -1.76
C ASP A 173 -6.89 31.41 -3.27
N LYS A 174 -5.68 31.19 -3.76
CA LYS A 174 -5.31 31.27 -5.17
C LYS A 174 -5.27 29.92 -5.86
N VAL A 175 -5.38 28.82 -5.09
CA VAL A 175 -5.29 27.45 -5.60
C VAL A 175 -6.61 26.73 -5.35
N GLU A 176 -7.27 26.33 -6.42
CA GLU A 176 -8.44 25.45 -6.36
C GLU A 176 -7.99 24.01 -6.13
N ILE A 177 -8.54 23.35 -5.12
CA ILE A 177 -8.37 21.93 -4.90
C ILE A 177 -9.64 21.22 -5.34
N ILE A 178 -9.50 20.27 -6.26
CA ILE A 178 -10.59 19.45 -6.78
C ILE A 178 -10.27 17.99 -6.47
N TYR A 179 -11.13 17.36 -5.71
CA TYR A 179 -11.04 15.96 -5.40
C TYR A 179 -12.12 15.18 -6.14
N THR A 180 -11.74 14.13 -6.82
CA THR A 180 -12.71 13.30 -7.51
C THR A 180 -12.54 11.82 -7.17
N TYR A 181 -13.64 11.12 -7.38
CA TYR A 181 -13.74 9.70 -7.10
C TYR A 181 -14.64 9.05 -8.15
N PRO A 182 -14.34 7.83 -8.60
CA PRO A 182 -15.16 7.13 -9.57
C PRO A 182 -16.57 6.98 -9.06
N SER A 183 -17.51 6.71 -9.01
CA SER A 183 -18.85 6.73 -8.48
C SER A 183 -18.94 6.66 -6.95
N VAL A 184 -19.80 7.46 -6.33
CA VAL A 184 -20.05 7.40 -4.87
C VAL A 184 -20.53 6.02 -4.44
N ALA A 185 -21.29 5.32 -5.27
CA ALA A 185 -21.71 3.96 -5.00
C ALA A 185 -20.53 2.98 -5.01
N GLN A 186 -19.48 3.26 -5.80
CA GLN A 186 -18.24 2.48 -5.82
C GLN A 186 -17.29 2.87 -4.67
N LEU A 187 -17.25 4.15 -4.28
CA LEU A 187 -16.55 4.63 -3.09
C LEU A 187 -16.93 3.78 -1.87
N LEU A 188 -18.19 3.48 -1.79
CA LEU A 188 -18.79 2.72 -0.69
C LEU A 188 -18.69 1.20 -0.87
N ARG A 189 -18.49 0.70 -2.10
CA ARG A 189 -18.44 -0.74 -2.37
C ARG A 189 -17.03 -1.33 -2.46
N ASN A 190 -16.08 -0.57 -2.97
CA ASN A 190 -14.69 -1.04 -3.15
C ASN A 190 -13.84 -0.91 -1.88
N CYS A 191 -14.33 -0.20 -0.88
CA CYS A 191 -13.80 -0.20 0.49
C CYS A 191 -14.80 -0.92 1.40
N LEU A 192 -15.06 -2.18 1.20
CA LEU A 192 -16.10 -2.96 1.93
C LEU A 192 -16.10 -2.70 3.44
N PHE A 193 -14.99 -2.26 3.99
CA PHE A 193 -14.78 -2.07 5.42
C PHE A 193 -14.48 -0.62 5.86
N MET A 194 -14.44 0.36 4.94
CA MET A 194 -14.28 1.78 5.30
C MET A 194 -15.49 2.64 4.90
N GLN A 195 -16.64 2.03 4.67
CA GLN A 195 -17.61 2.52 3.73
C GLN A 195 -18.53 3.61 4.22
N ARG A 196 -19.17 3.48 5.33
CA ARG A 196 -20.23 4.42 5.67
C ARG A 196 -19.74 5.64 6.44
N PRO A 197 -19.02 5.50 7.56
CA PRO A 197 -18.78 6.66 8.42
C PRO A 197 -17.78 7.65 7.83
N VAL A 198 -16.73 7.20 7.11
CA VAL A 198 -15.75 8.11 6.50
C VAL A 198 -16.31 8.71 5.21
N GLY A 199 -16.98 7.88 4.37
CA GLY A 199 -17.58 8.35 3.13
C GLY A 199 -18.73 9.33 3.35
N GLU A 200 -19.53 9.16 4.38
CA GLU A 200 -20.61 10.08 4.76
C GLU A 200 -20.08 11.40 5.37
N ALA A 201 -18.98 11.34 6.12
CA ALA A 201 -18.37 12.53 6.71
C ALA A 201 -17.52 13.34 5.71
N LEU A 202 -17.02 12.70 4.66
CA LEU A 202 -16.04 13.30 3.74
C LEU A 202 -16.56 14.55 3.03
N PRO A 203 -17.79 14.60 2.48
CA PRO A 203 -18.32 15.79 1.84
C PRO A 203 -18.32 17.00 2.76
N GLY A 204 -18.74 16.84 4.01
CA GLY A 204 -18.75 17.90 5.01
C GLY A 204 -17.35 18.38 5.40
N ILE A 205 -16.37 17.46 5.48
CA ILE A 205 -14.97 17.82 5.74
C ILE A 205 -14.40 18.62 4.57
N PHE A 206 -14.67 18.21 3.34
CA PHE A 206 -14.18 18.90 2.15
C PHE A 206 -14.84 20.27 1.98
N GLU A 207 -16.14 20.39 2.24
CA GLU A 207 -16.84 21.68 2.24
C GLU A 207 -16.22 22.67 3.23
N GLN A 208 -15.98 22.26 4.48
CA GLN A 208 -15.33 23.08 5.51
C GLN A 208 -13.92 23.52 5.11
N ARG A 209 -13.24 22.75 4.28
CA ARG A 209 -11.89 23.02 3.76
C ARG A 209 -11.89 23.75 2.41
N ASN A 210 -13.07 24.09 1.86
CA ASN A 210 -13.21 24.64 0.51
C ASN A 210 -12.53 23.77 -0.56
N VAL A 211 -12.67 22.44 -0.45
CA VAL A 211 -12.24 21.47 -1.45
C VAL A 211 -13.45 21.10 -2.29
N ARG A 212 -13.36 21.32 -3.61
CA ARG A 212 -14.44 20.93 -4.52
C ARG A 212 -14.46 19.40 -4.65
N PHE A 213 -15.54 18.79 -4.24
CA PHE A 213 -15.75 17.35 -4.41
C PHE A 213 -16.58 17.09 -5.66
N GLN A 214 -15.94 16.58 -6.70
CA GLN A 214 -16.57 16.18 -7.95
C GLN A 214 -16.83 14.67 -7.91
N ARG A 215 -18.10 14.29 -7.95
CA ARG A 215 -18.54 12.91 -7.93
C ARG A 215 -18.57 12.33 -9.34
N ASP A 216 -18.54 11.01 -9.43
CA ASP A 216 -18.78 10.26 -10.66
C ASP A 216 -17.82 10.64 -11.82
N PHE A 217 -16.56 10.92 -11.49
CA PHE A 217 -15.51 11.16 -12.46
C PHE A 217 -14.53 9.97 -12.45
N THR A 218 -14.67 9.05 -13.38
CA THR A 218 -13.73 7.95 -13.57
C THR A 218 -12.68 8.39 -14.58
N LEU A 219 -11.44 8.52 -14.13
CA LEU A 219 -10.34 8.96 -15.01
C LEU A 219 -10.11 7.95 -16.13
N GLY A 220 -10.43 8.31 -17.37
CA GLY A 220 -10.28 7.48 -18.57
C GLY A 220 -9.01 7.76 -19.35
N ARG A 221 -8.65 9.03 -19.54
CA ARG A 221 -7.42 9.46 -20.21
C ARG A 221 -6.99 10.85 -19.78
N VAL A 222 -5.75 11.21 -20.06
CA VAL A 222 -5.18 12.54 -19.83
C VAL A 222 -4.57 13.06 -21.13
N ASP A 223 -4.79 14.34 -21.42
CA ASP A 223 -4.05 15.07 -22.45
C ASP A 223 -2.92 15.86 -21.78
N PRO A 224 -1.66 15.43 -21.91
CA PRO A 224 -0.53 16.08 -21.26
C PRO A 224 -0.24 17.49 -21.77
N GLU A 225 -0.48 17.74 -23.07
CA GLU A 225 -0.18 19.02 -23.71
C GLU A 225 -1.20 20.09 -23.29
N ARG A 226 -2.49 19.74 -23.34
CA ARG A 226 -3.59 20.62 -22.96
C ARG A 226 -3.80 20.68 -21.45
N ARG A 227 -3.23 19.74 -20.70
CA ARG A 227 -3.45 19.55 -19.24
C ARG A 227 -4.92 19.38 -18.92
N ILE A 228 -5.58 18.46 -19.61
CA ILE A 228 -6.98 18.12 -19.41
C ILE A 228 -7.09 16.65 -19.07
N ALA A 229 -7.76 16.33 -17.97
CA ALA A 229 -8.19 14.98 -17.61
C ALA A 229 -9.60 14.77 -18.16
N TYR A 230 -9.83 13.61 -18.76
CA TYR A 230 -11.12 13.19 -19.33
C TYR A 230 -11.66 12.01 -18.54
N SER A 231 -12.91 12.11 -18.14
CA SER A 231 -13.58 10.99 -17.52
C SER A 231 -14.16 10.03 -18.57
N GLU A 232 -14.41 8.80 -18.15
CA GLU A 232 -15.14 7.82 -18.98
C GLU A 232 -16.60 8.22 -19.21
N GLU A 233 -17.14 9.04 -18.30
CA GLU A 233 -18.49 9.63 -18.38
C GLU A 233 -18.57 10.80 -19.35
N GLY A 234 -17.43 11.25 -19.92
CA GLY A 234 -17.33 12.29 -20.93
C GLY A 234 -17.12 13.71 -20.38
N GLU A 235 -16.77 13.85 -19.11
CA GLU A 235 -16.43 15.14 -18.51
C GLU A 235 -14.98 15.52 -18.74
N GLU A 236 -14.70 16.82 -18.80
CA GLU A 236 -13.36 17.39 -18.92
C GLU A 236 -12.99 18.16 -17.67
N GLN A 237 -11.78 17.90 -17.14
CA GLN A 237 -11.24 18.65 -16.00
C GLN A 237 -9.85 19.19 -16.32
N PRO A 238 -9.72 20.51 -16.59
CA PRO A 238 -8.41 21.15 -16.70
C PRO A 238 -7.68 21.19 -15.35
N PHE A 239 -6.35 21.05 -15.39
CA PHE A 239 -5.50 21.08 -14.20
C PHE A 239 -4.15 21.76 -14.46
N ASP A 240 -3.51 22.23 -13.41
CA ASP A 240 -2.10 22.66 -13.40
C ASP A 240 -1.22 21.56 -12.79
N ILE A 241 -1.74 20.85 -11.77
CA ILE A 241 -1.15 19.66 -11.18
C ILE A 241 -2.23 18.58 -11.12
N LEU A 242 -1.93 17.39 -11.64
CA LEU A 242 -2.75 16.19 -11.49
C LEU A 242 -2.10 15.25 -10.46
N MET A 243 -2.62 15.23 -9.24
CA MET A 243 -2.24 14.24 -8.24
C MET A 243 -3.09 12.99 -8.43
N ALA A 244 -2.51 11.93 -8.97
CA ALA A 244 -3.24 10.71 -9.27
C ALA A 244 -2.92 9.59 -8.27
N THR A 245 -3.95 8.82 -7.90
CA THR A 245 -3.76 7.47 -7.41
C THR A 245 -3.78 6.55 -8.64
N PRO A 246 -2.62 6.14 -9.18
CA PRO A 246 -2.57 5.38 -10.42
C PRO A 246 -3.11 3.96 -10.22
N PRO A 247 -3.49 3.26 -11.28
CA PRO A 247 -3.66 1.81 -11.22
C PRO A 247 -2.42 1.13 -10.66
N ILE A 248 -2.59 -0.04 -10.06
CA ILE A 248 -1.50 -0.86 -9.53
C ILE A 248 -1.57 -2.27 -10.10
N ARG A 249 -0.44 -2.96 -10.09
CA ARG A 249 -0.32 -4.36 -10.47
C ARG A 249 0.71 -5.09 -9.63
N ALA A 250 0.68 -6.40 -9.65
CA ALA A 250 1.74 -7.23 -9.10
C ALA A 250 3.07 -7.00 -9.87
N VAL A 251 4.17 -7.41 -9.28
CA VAL A 251 5.49 -7.39 -9.95
C VAL A 251 5.55 -8.46 -11.05
N ASP A 252 6.41 -8.26 -12.04
CA ASP A 252 6.51 -9.10 -13.23
C ASP A 252 6.71 -10.60 -12.88
N ALA A 253 7.56 -10.89 -11.88
CA ALA A 253 7.77 -12.27 -11.42
C ALA A 253 6.50 -12.99 -10.96
N VAL A 254 5.52 -12.25 -10.42
CA VAL A 254 4.22 -12.79 -10.03
C VAL A 254 3.30 -12.93 -11.24
N LEU A 255 3.24 -11.91 -12.10
CA LEU A 255 2.45 -11.95 -13.34
C LEU A 255 2.86 -13.13 -14.24
N GLU A 256 4.16 -13.38 -14.38
CA GLU A 256 4.72 -14.44 -15.20
C GLU A 256 4.67 -15.84 -14.55
N SER A 257 4.20 -15.93 -13.30
CA SER A 257 4.14 -17.19 -12.56
C SER A 257 3.09 -18.19 -13.05
N GLY A 258 2.11 -17.71 -13.82
CA GLY A 258 0.97 -18.51 -14.32
C GLY A 258 -0.06 -18.90 -13.26
N VAL A 259 0.01 -18.35 -12.05
CA VAL A 259 -0.91 -18.64 -10.92
C VAL A 259 -1.82 -17.46 -10.59
N SER A 260 -1.52 -16.27 -11.13
CA SER A 260 -2.39 -15.11 -10.99
C SER A 260 -3.78 -15.38 -11.55
N GLN A 261 -4.83 -14.88 -10.91
CA GLN A 261 -6.20 -15.07 -11.42
C GLN A 261 -6.34 -14.39 -12.77
N ALA A 262 -6.78 -15.14 -13.78
CA ALA A 262 -7.01 -14.63 -15.12
C ALA A 262 -8.15 -13.60 -15.20
N GLU A 263 -8.96 -13.47 -14.16
CA GLU A 263 -10.06 -12.51 -14.08
C GLU A 263 -9.60 -11.08 -13.76
N HIS A 264 -8.36 -10.92 -13.28
CA HIS A 264 -7.79 -9.63 -12.89
C HIS A 264 -6.44 -9.45 -13.55
N ASP A 265 -6.36 -8.54 -14.52
CA ASP A 265 -5.11 -8.17 -15.22
C ASP A 265 -4.00 -7.65 -14.29
N GLU A 266 -4.33 -7.35 -13.03
CA GLU A 266 -3.38 -6.87 -12.04
C GLU A 266 -2.44 -7.96 -11.51
N GLY A 267 -2.79 -9.25 -11.65
CA GLY A 267 -1.91 -10.36 -11.32
C GLY A 267 -1.81 -10.69 -9.84
N TRP A 268 -2.89 -10.50 -9.06
CA TRP A 268 -2.91 -10.88 -7.65
C TRP A 268 -2.89 -12.40 -7.49
N LEU A 269 -2.24 -12.88 -6.41
CA LEU A 269 -2.21 -14.30 -6.10
C LEU A 269 -3.49 -14.73 -5.38
N PRO A 270 -4.20 -15.78 -5.87
CA PRO A 270 -5.41 -16.27 -5.26
C PRO A 270 -5.14 -16.74 -3.83
N THR A 271 -5.72 -16.04 -2.86
CA THR A 271 -5.35 -16.13 -1.45
C THR A 271 -6.47 -16.70 -0.60
N ASN A 272 -6.18 -17.71 0.21
CA ASN A 272 -7.10 -18.15 1.25
C ASN A 272 -7.25 -17.04 2.31
N HIS A 273 -8.48 -16.58 2.52
CA HIS A 273 -8.80 -15.42 3.36
C HIS A 273 -8.38 -15.61 4.83
N GLU A 274 -8.37 -16.85 5.31
CA GLU A 274 -8.08 -17.18 6.69
C GLU A 274 -6.62 -17.53 6.90
N THR A 275 -6.07 -18.44 6.09
CA THR A 275 -4.71 -18.96 6.31
C THR A 275 -3.62 -18.15 5.63
N LEU A 276 -3.97 -17.32 4.63
CA LEU A 276 -3.06 -16.58 3.75
C LEU A 276 -2.18 -17.46 2.86
N GLN A 277 -2.59 -18.71 2.66
CA GLN A 277 -1.99 -19.61 1.67
C GLN A 277 -2.49 -19.27 0.27
N VAL A 278 -1.64 -19.50 -0.73
CA VAL A 278 -2.04 -19.43 -2.13
C VAL A 278 -2.88 -20.68 -2.47
N TYR A 279 -4.08 -20.50 -3.00
CA TYR A 279 -4.93 -21.63 -3.35
C TYR A 279 -4.23 -22.58 -4.33
N GLY A 280 -4.33 -23.87 -4.04
CA GLY A 280 -3.75 -24.94 -4.87
C GLY A 280 -2.23 -25.15 -4.73
N LEU A 281 -1.54 -24.36 -3.89
CA LEU A 281 -0.10 -24.46 -3.67
C LEU A 281 0.20 -24.78 -2.20
N GLN A 282 0.72 -25.96 -1.94
CA GLN A 282 1.11 -26.37 -0.59
C GLN A 282 2.37 -25.63 -0.14
N GLY A 283 2.39 -25.15 1.11
CA GLY A 283 3.54 -24.46 1.71
C GLY A 283 3.81 -23.06 1.11
N VAL A 284 2.93 -22.54 0.24
CA VAL A 284 3.08 -21.20 -0.36
C VAL A 284 2.12 -20.21 0.28
N TYR A 285 2.68 -19.19 0.89
CA TYR A 285 1.98 -18.10 1.55
C TYR A 285 2.19 -16.77 0.82
N VAL A 286 1.24 -15.86 0.96
CA VAL A 286 1.35 -14.51 0.38
C VAL A 286 0.97 -13.46 1.41
N ILE A 287 1.67 -12.31 1.42
CA ILE A 287 1.49 -11.24 2.37
C ILE A 287 1.54 -9.87 1.70
N GLY A 288 0.81 -8.93 2.25
CA GLY A 288 0.83 -7.53 1.81
C GLY A 288 0.04 -7.30 0.54
N ASP A 289 0.54 -6.40 -0.31
CA ASP A 289 -0.23 -5.93 -1.47
C ASP A 289 -0.32 -6.96 -2.61
N THR A 290 0.42 -8.07 -2.54
CA THR A 290 0.35 -9.15 -3.53
C THR A 290 -0.89 -10.04 -3.35
N VAL A 291 -1.54 -10.00 -2.17
CA VAL A 291 -2.72 -10.83 -1.85
C VAL A 291 -3.93 -10.47 -2.71
N ASP A 292 -4.72 -11.48 -3.06
CA ASP A 292 -6.06 -11.29 -3.61
C ASP A 292 -7.09 -11.41 -2.48
N LEU A 293 -7.24 -10.33 -1.72
CA LEU A 293 -8.18 -10.23 -0.61
C LEU A 293 -9.05 -8.97 -0.78
N PRO A 294 -10.32 -9.00 -0.36
CA PRO A 294 -11.23 -7.85 -0.44
C PRO A 294 -10.93 -6.81 0.64
N ILE A 295 -9.66 -6.46 0.81
CA ILE A 295 -9.19 -5.45 1.74
C ILE A 295 -8.33 -4.41 1.03
N SER A 296 -8.23 -3.24 1.64
CA SER A 296 -7.34 -2.17 1.14
C SER A 296 -5.88 -2.62 1.17
N LYS A 297 -5.16 -2.40 0.07
CA LYS A 297 -3.71 -2.59 0.00
C LYS A 297 -2.99 -1.49 0.77
N ALA A 298 -2.82 -1.75 2.06
CA ALA A 298 -2.23 -0.81 3.02
C ALA A 298 -1.26 -1.53 3.95
N GLY A 299 -0.20 -0.84 4.36
CA GLY A 299 0.81 -1.39 5.27
C GLY A 299 0.23 -1.92 6.58
N GLY A 300 -0.88 -1.35 7.07
CA GLY A 300 -1.59 -1.81 8.27
C GLY A 300 -2.13 -3.24 8.18
N ALA A 301 -2.41 -3.76 6.97
CA ALA A 301 -2.81 -5.15 6.77
C ALA A 301 -1.64 -6.11 7.06
N CYS A 302 -0.44 -5.81 6.55
CA CYS A 302 0.74 -6.67 6.69
C CYS A 302 1.09 -6.95 8.15
N HIS A 303 0.90 -5.96 9.04
CA HIS A 303 1.21 -6.10 10.46
C HIS A 303 0.35 -7.16 11.15
N ASN A 304 -0.89 -7.36 10.68
CA ASN A 304 -1.80 -8.37 11.21
C ASN A 304 -1.70 -9.71 10.46
N GLN A 305 -1.25 -9.70 9.20
CA GLN A 305 -1.03 -10.91 8.41
C GLN A 305 0.22 -11.68 8.85
N ALA A 306 1.30 -10.97 9.17
CA ALA A 306 2.59 -11.61 9.47
C ALA A 306 2.55 -12.57 10.67
N PRO A 307 1.93 -12.26 11.82
CA PRO A 307 1.80 -13.21 12.93
C PRO A 307 1.02 -14.47 12.56
N VAL A 308 -0.02 -14.34 11.72
CA VAL A 308 -0.83 -15.47 11.26
C VAL A 308 0.02 -16.42 10.42
N ILE A 309 0.75 -15.90 9.43
CA ILE A 309 1.64 -16.71 8.59
C ILE A 309 2.74 -17.35 9.43
N ALA A 310 3.36 -16.61 10.35
CA ALA A 310 4.39 -17.15 11.23
C ALA A 310 3.87 -18.32 12.09
N ASN A 311 2.64 -18.20 12.62
CA ASN A 311 1.98 -19.26 13.38
C ASN A 311 1.69 -20.46 12.48
N ASN A 312 1.13 -20.23 11.28
CA ASN A 312 0.72 -21.27 10.36
C ASN A 312 1.92 -22.09 9.87
N ILE A 313 3.00 -21.46 9.42
CA ILE A 313 4.23 -22.16 9.02
C ILE A 313 4.80 -22.97 10.19
N THR A 314 4.84 -22.38 11.40
CA THR A 314 5.30 -23.08 12.60
C THR A 314 4.44 -24.30 12.91
N ALA A 315 3.12 -24.17 12.80
CA ALA A 315 2.18 -25.24 13.04
C ALA A 315 2.29 -26.34 11.97
N GLU A 316 2.44 -26.00 10.69
CA GLU A 316 2.64 -26.99 9.65
C GLU A 316 3.92 -27.80 9.85
N ILE A 317 5.03 -27.14 10.22
CA ILE A 317 6.31 -27.82 10.51
C ILE A 317 6.16 -28.81 11.68
N ARG A 318 5.43 -28.43 12.73
CA ARG A 318 5.34 -29.20 13.98
C ARG A 318 4.16 -30.17 14.03
N LEU A 319 3.04 -29.78 13.41
CA LEU A 319 1.73 -30.44 13.57
C LEU A 319 1.15 -30.93 12.22
N GLY A 320 1.73 -30.51 11.10
CA GLY A 320 1.30 -30.88 9.75
C GLY A 320 0.14 -30.07 9.18
N ALA A 321 -0.38 -29.06 9.90
CA ALA A 321 -1.48 -28.22 9.42
C ALA A 321 -1.45 -26.80 10.02
N PRO A 322 -1.95 -25.77 9.30
CA PRO A 322 -2.09 -24.42 9.81
C PRO A 322 -3.13 -24.37 10.95
N ASN A 323 -2.97 -23.45 11.89
CA ASN A 323 -3.84 -23.34 13.08
C ASN A 323 -4.20 -21.89 13.47
N SER A 324 -3.82 -20.92 12.67
CA SER A 324 -4.13 -19.50 12.90
C SER A 324 -4.96 -18.92 11.77
N VAL A 325 -5.85 -18.00 12.11
CA VAL A 325 -6.80 -17.37 11.20
C VAL A 325 -6.55 -15.87 11.12
N TYR A 326 -6.53 -15.34 9.92
CA TYR A 326 -6.57 -13.91 9.63
C TYR A 326 -8.01 -13.46 9.46
N GLU A 327 -8.43 -12.52 10.26
CA GLU A 327 -9.81 -12.02 10.29
C GLU A 327 -10.03 -10.77 9.43
N GLY A 328 -9.09 -10.45 8.53
CA GLY A 328 -9.18 -9.24 7.71
C GLY A 328 -8.77 -7.96 8.43
N ARG A 329 -8.15 -8.05 9.61
CA ARG A 329 -7.82 -6.89 10.42
C ARG A 329 -6.82 -5.97 9.76
N VAL A 330 -7.22 -4.69 9.65
CA VAL A 330 -6.38 -3.57 9.21
C VAL A 330 -6.41 -2.48 10.27
N GLN A 331 -5.27 -1.96 10.65
CA GLN A 331 -5.13 -0.87 11.62
C GLN A 331 -4.32 0.25 11.02
N ALA A 332 -4.79 1.48 11.18
CA ALA A 332 -4.10 2.67 10.73
C ALA A 332 -4.43 3.88 11.61
N VAL A 333 -3.64 4.92 11.49
CA VAL A 333 -4.02 6.27 11.90
C VAL A 333 -4.05 7.12 10.65
N ALA A 334 -5.22 7.49 10.17
CA ALA A 334 -5.36 8.36 9.00
C ALA A 334 -4.86 9.78 9.33
N GLN A 335 -4.09 10.36 8.41
CA GLN A 335 -3.60 11.73 8.53
C GLN A 335 -4.71 12.70 8.11
N MET A 336 -5.16 13.53 9.03
CA MET A 336 -6.27 14.47 8.83
C MET A 336 -5.79 15.92 8.69
N GLY A 337 -4.84 16.13 7.78
CA GLY A 337 -4.04 17.36 7.64
C GLY A 337 -2.66 17.19 8.27
N LEU A 338 -1.84 18.25 8.31
CA LEU A 338 -0.43 18.13 8.72
C LEU A 338 -0.21 17.84 10.22
N ASN A 339 -1.22 18.07 11.07
CA ASN A 339 -1.05 18.01 12.53
C ASN A 339 -2.12 17.18 13.26
N ALA A 340 -3.04 16.56 12.55
CA ALA A 340 -4.10 15.76 13.16
C ALA A 340 -4.12 14.35 12.60
N GLY A 341 -4.53 13.39 13.42
CA GLY A 341 -4.70 12.01 13.01
C GLY A 341 -6.00 11.43 13.55
N MET A 342 -6.54 10.46 12.84
CA MET A 342 -7.75 9.74 13.17
C MET A 342 -7.42 8.25 13.22
N PRO A 343 -7.31 7.64 14.41
CA PRO A 343 -7.19 6.19 14.54
C PRO A 343 -8.40 5.49 13.90
N LEU A 344 -8.13 4.45 13.15
CA LEU A 344 -9.14 3.60 12.53
C LEU A 344 -8.67 2.15 12.47
N TRP A 345 -9.61 1.26 12.59
CA TRP A 345 -9.41 -0.16 12.40
C TRP A 345 -10.68 -0.79 11.83
N TYR A 346 -10.54 -1.87 11.10
CA TYR A 346 -11.63 -2.67 10.55
C TYR A 346 -11.17 -4.12 10.33
N ASP A 347 -12.10 -5.00 10.14
CA ASP A 347 -11.88 -6.41 9.81
C ASP A 347 -13.00 -6.92 8.87
N TYR A 348 -13.04 -8.22 8.58
CA TYR A 348 -14.07 -8.78 7.68
C TYR A 348 -15.50 -8.64 8.20
N ALA A 349 -15.68 -8.49 9.51
CA ALA A 349 -17.00 -8.46 10.16
C ALA A 349 -17.45 -7.05 10.58
N HIS A 350 -16.49 -6.13 10.78
CA HIS A 350 -16.75 -4.83 11.40
C HIS A 350 -16.25 -3.68 10.54
N ASP A 351 -17.13 -2.72 10.32
CA ASP A 351 -16.79 -1.45 9.70
C ASP A 351 -16.00 -0.52 10.63
N VAL A 352 -15.29 0.44 10.00
CA VAL A 352 -14.58 1.48 10.74
C VAL A 352 -15.54 2.34 11.54
N LEU A 353 -15.30 2.44 12.83
CA LEU A 353 -15.87 3.51 13.66
C LEU A 353 -14.89 4.68 13.66
N PRO A 354 -15.15 5.77 12.90
CA PRO A 354 -14.25 6.92 12.89
C PRO A 354 -14.30 7.60 14.27
N THR A 355 -13.12 7.77 14.84
CA THR A 355 -12.96 8.66 15.99
C THR A 355 -12.73 10.09 15.45
N PRO A 356 -13.12 11.15 16.20
CA PRO A 356 -12.81 12.51 15.77
C PRO A 356 -11.30 12.71 15.55
N PRO A 357 -10.89 13.44 14.49
CA PRO A 357 -9.49 13.78 14.31
C PRO A 357 -8.94 14.54 15.52
N SER A 358 -7.72 14.21 15.93
CA SER A 358 -7.10 14.84 17.10
C SER A 358 -5.60 15.09 16.91
N LYS A 359 -5.05 16.06 17.65
CA LYS A 359 -3.60 16.30 17.70
C LYS A 359 -2.87 15.09 18.28
N LEU A 360 -3.47 14.41 19.27
CA LEU A 360 -2.90 13.18 19.84
C LEU A 360 -2.80 12.08 18.77
N GLY A 361 -3.83 11.90 17.93
CA GLY A 361 -3.77 10.98 16.80
C GLY A 361 -2.62 11.33 15.83
N GLY A 362 -2.41 12.62 15.54
CA GLY A 362 -1.28 13.09 14.74
C GLY A 362 0.08 12.77 15.36
N LEU A 363 0.23 12.95 16.67
CA LEU A 363 1.44 12.59 17.40
C LEU A 363 1.70 11.08 17.39
N LEU A 364 0.67 10.26 17.60
CA LEU A 364 0.76 8.79 17.53
C LEU A 364 1.21 8.35 16.12
N ARG A 365 0.65 8.92 15.07
CA ARG A 365 1.06 8.66 13.68
C ARG A 365 2.52 9.01 13.45
N THR A 366 2.94 10.20 13.88
CA THR A 366 4.33 10.66 13.74
C THR A 366 5.29 9.76 14.52
N GLY A 367 4.97 9.42 15.75
CA GLY A 367 5.77 8.52 16.60
C GLY A 367 5.90 7.12 15.99
N PHE A 368 4.80 6.60 15.43
CA PHE A 368 4.84 5.34 14.71
C PHE A 368 5.77 5.42 13.50
N ASN A 369 5.56 6.39 12.61
CA ASN A 369 6.32 6.52 11.38
C ASN A 369 7.83 6.72 11.60
N ARG A 370 8.22 7.51 12.61
CA ARG A 370 9.62 7.85 12.86
C ARG A 370 10.38 6.87 13.74
N GLY A 371 9.67 6.14 14.63
CA GLY A 371 10.31 5.29 15.62
C GLY A 371 9.77 3.88 15.68
N LEU A 372 8.50 3.73 16.06
CA LEU A 372 7.90 2.45 16.40
C LEU A 372 7.89 1.48 15.20
N TYR A 373 7.73 1.97 13.99
CA TYR A 373 7.80 1.15 12.78
C TYR A 373 9.08 0.31 12.71
N TRP A 374 10.23 0.88 13.08
CA TRP A 374 11.50 0.14 13.00
C TRP A 374 11.62 -0.98 14.03
N ALA A 375 10.94 -0.84 15.17
CA ALA A 375 10.80 -1.94 16.14
C ALA A 375 9.86 -3.04 15.60
N VAL A 376 8.74 -2.64 14.97
CA VAL A 376 7.82 -3.58 14.29
C VAL A 376 8.55 -4.32 13.15
N ALA A 377 9.33 -3.64 12.33
CA ALA A 377 10.12 -4.25 11.25
C ALA A 377 11.08 -5.32 11.78
N ARG A 378 11.62 -5.13 12.99
CA ARG A 378 12.47 -6.11 13.69
C ARG A 378 11.67 -7.25 14.33
N GLY A 379 10.35 -7.26 14.24
CA GLY A 379 9.51 -8.27 14.87
C GLY A 379 9.45 -8.18 16.40
N MET A 380 9.70 -6.99 16.95
CA MET A 380 9.71 -6.76 18.41
C MET A 380 8.32 -6.47 19.00
N LEU A 381 7.31 -6.30 18.14
CA LEU A 381 5.92 -6.01 18.52
C LEU A 381 4.99 -6.91 17.72
#